data_074203934c6b637a8ea2dc76f87f9b69
#
_entry.id   074203934c6b637a8ea2dc76f87f9b69
#
_cell.length_a   1.000
_cell.length_b   1.000
_cell.length_c   1.000
_cell.angle_alpha   90.00
_cell.angle_beta   90.00
_cell.angle_gamma   90.00
#
_symmetry.space_group_name_H-M   'P 1'
#
loop_
_entity.id
_entity.type
_entity.pdbx_description
1 polymer ?
#
loop_
_entity_poly.entity_id
_entity_poly.type
_entity_poly.pdbx_seq_one_letter_code
_entity_poly.pdbx_strand_id
1 'polypeptide(L)'
;MSVLNVENVTYGYGSRQILENASFRLLKGEHVGLVGANGEGKSTFLNIITGKLIPDEGSVSWCKHITTGYLDQSSTLTKGKTIREVLREAFADMYRQEKEMLEMYERMSSCSDEEMVSLLEDVGEIQEMLDHSGFYMLDSRIEEYANGLGLRDIGLDKDVGELSGGQRTKVLLTKLLLENPVILILDEPTNFLDENHIIWLTRLLQNYENAFILVSHDVSFLNSVINVVYHVENATLTRYKGDYDNYIVMSELKKRQTLQAYDKQQKEISGLEDFIARNKARIATTNMAKSRQKKLDKMDIIELGRDKIKPIFAFSPARTTGKVVIEANNLVLGYDEPLTSPMNLQLERGQKIAVKGVNGLGKSTLLKTLLGIQPPIAGTVELDQFVEVGYFEQEAVNGNNTAHEEIWKEFPSMTNSQVRGALAKCGLTSEHIESKMKVLSGGENAKVRLCKLMLRSMNLLVLDEPTNHLDVDAKDALKTALADFHGTMLLVSHEPEFYQDIVSGIWNLEEWTTKIV
;
A
#
# COMPACT_ATOMS: atom_id res chain seq x y z
N MET A 1 10.31 26.88 -3.92
CA MET A 1 11.71 26.51 -3.63
C MET A 1 11.78 24.99 -3.59
N SER A 2 12.82 24.36 -4.16
CA SER A 2 12.96 22.90 -4.12
C SER A 2 13.40 22.47 -2.73
N VAL A 3 12.71 21.50 -2.15
CA VAL A 3 13.03 20.93 -0.82
C VAL A 3 13.79 19.61 -0.94
N LEU A 4 13.56 18.85 -2.02
CA LEU A 4 14.30 17.65 -2.39
C LEU A 4 14.61 17.70 -3.88
N ASN A 5 15.84 17.38 -4.26
CA ASN A 5 16.26 17.23 -5.65
C ASN A 5 17.05 15.93 -5.81
N VAL A 6 16.60 15.10 -6.74
CA VAL A 6 17.22 13.83 -7.13
C VAL A 6 17.61 13.93 -8.59
N GLU A 7 18.88 13.73 -8.89
CA GLU A 7 19.43 13.91 -10.24
C GLU A 7 20.07 12.63 -10.76
N ASN A 8 19.53 12.13 -11.86
CA ASN A 8 20.06 11.01 -12.65
C ASN A 8 20.41 9.77 -11.81
N VAL A 9 19.57 9.45 -10.84
CA VAL A 9 19.79 8.30 -9.96
C VAL A 9 19.58 7.01 -10.73
N THR A 10 20.58 6.14 -10.62
CA THR A 10 20.59 4.78 -11.16
C THR A 10 20.81 3.81 -10.00
N TYR A 11 20.01 2.75 -9.96
CA TYR A 11 20.11 1.72 -8.93
C TYR A 11 19.61 0.35 -9.42
N GLY A 12 20.33 -0.72 -9.07
CA GLY A 12 19.95 -2.09 -9.41
C GLY A 12 20.26 -3.12 -8.34
N TYR A 13 19.52 -4.22 -8.34
CA TYR A 13 19.81 -5.42 -7.54
C TYR A 13 20.45 -6.48 -8.44
N GLY A 14 21.77 -6.64 -8.35
CA GLY A 14 22.52 -7.57 -9.20
C GLY A 14 22.38 -7.23 -10.69
N SER A 15 21.74 -8.09 -11.48
CA SER A 15 21.52 -7.87 -12.92
C SER A 15 20.24 -7.10 -13.25
N ARG A 16 19.38 -6.83 -12.24
CA ARG A 16 18.10 -6.16 -12.45
C ARG A 16 18.22 -4.67 -12.17
N GLN A 17 18.07 -3.87 -13.22
CA GLN A 17 17.94 -2.42 -13.13
C GLN A 17 16.56 -2.07 -12.54
N ILE A 18 16.53 -1.27 -11.47
CA ILE A 18 15.29 -0.82 -10.81
C ILE A 18 15.00 0.64 -11.14
N LEU A 19 16.05 1.47 -11.16
CA LEU A 19 15.98 2.87 -11.56
C LEU A 19 17.12 3.16 -12.52
N GLU A 20 16.83 3.92 -13.58
CA GLU A 20 17.78 4.32 -14.60
C GLU A 20 17.62 5.81 -14.91
N ASN A 21 18.68 6.58 -14.67
CA ASN A 21 18.68 8.04 -14.87
C ASN A 21 17.43 8.74 -14.26
N ALA A 22 16.92 8.21 -13.15
CA ALA A 22 15.72 8.71 -12.51
C ALA A 22 15.96 10.09 -11.88
N SER A 23 15.14 11.06 -12.26
CA SER A 23 15.20 12.40 -11.69
C SER A 23 13.87 12.78 -11.08
N PHE A 24 13.94 13.39 -9.89
CA PHE A 24 12.76 13.73 -9.10
C PHE A 24 12.99 15.07 -8.41
N ARG A 25 11.94 15.88 -8.32
CA ARG A 25 12.00 17.17 -7.65
C ARG A 25 10.72 17.40 -6.85
N LEU A 26 10.89 17.73 -5.56
CA LEU A 26 9.80 18.10 -4.67
C LEU A 26 9.90 19.59 -4.33
N LEU A 27 8.80 20.32 -4.50
CA LEU A 27 8.71 21.71 -4.12
C LEU A 27 7.97 21.84 -2.77
N LYS A 28 8.17 22.95 -2.07
CA LYS A 28 7.44 23.24 -0.84
C LYS A 28 5.93 23.28 -1.11
N GLY A 29 5.13 22.57 -0.29
CA GLY A 29 3.67 22.50 -0.44
C GLY A 29 3.20 21.63 -1.60
N GLU A 30 4.08 20.85 -2.26
CA GLU A 30 3.64 19.84 -3.23
C GLU A 30 3.21 18.57 -2.53
N HIS A 31 2.05 18.07 -2.91
CA HIS A 31 1.48 16.80 -2.49
C HIS A 31 1.67 15.78 -3.61
N VAL A 32 2.70 14.98 -3.48
CA VAL A 32 3.14 14.07 -4.55
C VAL A 32 2.61 12.66 -4.31
N GLY A 33 1.90 12.12 -5.29
CA GLY A 33 1.60 10.69 -5.40
C GLY A 33 2.69 9.97 -6.20
N LEU A 34 3.35 8.98 -5.61
CA LEU A 34 4.30 8.11 -6.30
C LEU A 34 3.56 6.83 -6.71
N VAL A 35 3.26 6.71 -8.01
CA VAL A 35 2.45 5.63 -8.57
C VAL A 35 3.26 4.73 -9.47
N GLY A 36 2.81 3.50 -9.68
CA GLY A 36 3.44 2.48 -10.51
C GLY A 36 3.05 1.09 -10.05
N ALA A 37 3.21 0.08 -10.88
CA ALA A 37 2.90 -1.29 -10.50
C ALA A 37 3.81 -1.80 -9.37
N ASN A 38 3.40 -2.90 -8.75
CA ASN A 38 4.23 -3.56 -7.74
C ASN A 38 5.55 -4.06 -8.38
N GLY A 39 6.65 -3.93 -7.63
CA GLY A 39 7.98 -4.31 -8.09
C GLY A 39 8.68 -3.31 -9.04
N GLU A 40 8.05 -2.15 -9.39
CA GLU A 40 8.65 -1.11 -10.23
C GLU A 40 9.68 -0.21 -9.51
N GLY A 41 9.87 -0.41 -8.20
CA GLY A 41 10.90 0.31 -7.45
C GLY A 41 10.40 1.50 -6.64
N LYS A 42 9.08 1.65 -6.36
CA LYS A 42 8.55 2.72 -5.50
C LYS A 42 9.23 2.75 -4.13
N SER A 43 9.20 1.65 -3.39
CA SER A 43 9.82 1.55 -2.07
C SER A 43 11.35 1.63 -2.14
N THR A 44 11.98 1.15 -3.23
CA THR A 44 13.42 1.32 -3.48
C THR A 44 13.77 2.81 -3.63
N PHE A 45 12.96 3.55 -4.41
CA PHE A 45 13.14 5.00 -4.54
C PHE A 45 12.97 5.72 -3.20
N LEU A 46 11.94 5.36 -2.40
CA LEU A 46 11.77 5.91 -1.05
C LEU A 46 12.97 5.61 -0.15
N ASN A 47 13.53 4.42 -0.20
CA ASN A 47 14.72 4.05 0.56
C ASN A 47 15.98 4.80 0.11
N ILE A 48 16.10 5.13 -1.17
CA ILE A 48 17.21 5.96 -1.69
C ILE A 48 17.07 7.40 -1.19
N ILE A 49 15.91 8.02 -1.31
CA ILE A 49 15.74 9.40 -0.88
C ILE A 49 15.84 9.56 0.64
N THR A 50 15.49 8.53 1.42
CA THR A 50 15.66 8.51 2.89
C THR A 50 17.07 8.13 3.35
N GLY A 51 17.97 7.82 2.42
CA GLY A 51 19.37 7.46 2.73
C GLY A 51 19.57 6.05 3.25
N LYS A 52 18.54 5.19 3.24
CA LYS A 52 18.66 3.76 3.60
C LYS A 52 19.39 2.94 2.55
N LEU A 53 19.29 3.36 1.28
CA LEU A 53 20.02 2.79 0.16
C LEU A 53 20.85 3.88 -0.51
N ILE A 54 22.07 3.52 -0.89
CA ILE A 54 22.98 4.39 -1.64
C ILE A 54 22.79 4.09 -3.13
N PRO A 55 22.49 5.08 -3.99
CA PRO A 55 22.38 4.84 -5.41
C PRO A 55 23.74 4.48 -6.03
N ASP A 56 23.71 3.71 -7.14
CA ASP A 56 24.92 3.34 -7.88
C ASP A 56 25.50 4.56 -8.62
N GLU A 57 24.61 5.43 -9.16
CA GLU A 57 24.95 6.68 -9.83
C GLU A 57 23.94 7.77 -9.49
N GLY A 58 24.32 9.02 -9.73
CA GLY A 58 23.48 10.19 -9.47
C GLY A 58 23.62 10.75 -8.06
N SER A 59 22.74 11.65 -7.69
CA SER A 59 22.79 12.33 -6.40
C SER A 59 21.41 12.64 -5.83
N VAL A 60 21.32 12.63 -4.50
CA VAL A 60 20.14 13.05 -3.73
C VAL A 60 20.54 14.23 -2.87
N SER A 61 19.87 15.35 -3.03
CA SER A 61 20.16 16.58 -2.28
C SER A 61 18.92 17.12 -1.59
N TRP A 62 19.03 17.28 -0.26
CA TRP A 62 18.02 17.89 0.59
C TRP A 62 18.37 19.35 0.88
N CYS A 63 17.35 20.20 0.97
CA CYS A 63 17.56 21.55 1.47
C CYS A 63 18.04 21.50 2.94
N LYS A 64 18.86 22.45 3.37
CA LYS A 64 19.37 22.50 4.76
C LYS A 64 18.24 22.79 5.74
N HIS A 65 18.35 22.24 6.94
CA HIS A 65 17.43 22.45 8.07
C HIS A 65 15.97 21.99 7.80
N ILE A 66 15.80 20.90 7.05
CA ILE A 66 14.49 20.30 6.81
C ILE A 66 14.30 19.08 7.71
N THR A 67 13.17 19.03 8.40
CA THR A 67 12.71 17.83 9.10
C THR A 67 11.99 16.90 8.13
N THR A 68 12.37 15.63 8.12
CA THR A 68 11.76 14.59 7.30
C THR A 68 11.17 13.53 8.19
N GLY A 69 9.94 13.13 7.91
CA GLY A 69 9.29 12.03 8.59
C GLY A 69 8.94 10.91 7.62
N TYR A 70 9.31 9.69 7.92
CA TYR A 70 9.05 8.53 7.08
C TYR A 70 8.33 7.44 7.85
N LEU A 71 7.12 7.08 7.40
CA LEU A 71 6.40 5.93 7.91
C LEU A 71 7.01 4.67 7.31
N ASP A 72 7.88 4.02 8.06
CA ASP A 72 8.48 2.75 7.70
C ASP A 72 7.74 1.60 8.36
N GLN A 73 7.33 0.62 7.57
CA GLN A 73 6.70 -0.61 8.07
C GLN A 73 7.61 -1.44 9.00
N SER A 74 8.93 -1.24 8.91
CA SER A 74 9.93 -1.93 9.74
C SER A 74 10.28 -1.20 11.04
N SER A 75 9.72 -0.02 11.30
CA SER A 75 10.01 0.75 12.52
C SER A 75 9.55 0.00 13.76
N THR A 76 10.46 -0.13 14.74
CA THR A 76 10.19 -0.84 16.00
C THR A 76 9.88 0.14 17.12
N LEU A 77 8.77 -0.09 17.81
CA LEU A 77 8.43 0.63 19.02
C LEU A 77 9.18 0.03 20.22
N THR A 78 9.64 0.89 21.13
CA THR A 78 10.33 0.45 22.36
C THR A 78 9.33 -0.18 23.32
N LYS A 79 9.48 -1.47 23.60
CA LYS A 79 8.64 -2.20 24.57
C LYS A 79 8.75 -1.58 25.98
N GLY A 80 7.68 -1.63 26.73
CA GLY A 80 7.62 -1.09 28.09
C GLY A 80 7.19 0.38 28.16
N LYS A 81 6.77 0.97 27.03
CA LYS A 81 6.14 2.30 26.97
C LYS A 81 4.68 2.18 26.62
N THR A 82 3.86 3.07 27.17
CA THR A 82 2.46 3.21 26.77
C THR A 82 2.32 3.94 25.44
N ILE A 83 1.18 3.77 24.76
CA ILE A 83 0.87 4.53 23.53
C ILE A 83 1.01 6.03 23.78
N ARG A 84 0.46 6.55 24.90
CA ARG A 84 0.54 7.97 25.29
C ARG A 84 1.98 8.46 25.38
N GLU A 85 2.85 7.70 26.04
CA GLU A 85 4.27 8.05 26.15
C GLU A 85 4.97 8.10 24.79
N VAL A 86 4.67 7.16 23.91
CA VAL A 86 5.23 7.15 22.55
C VAL A 86 4.74 8.35 21.73
N LEU A 87 3.47 8.76 21.86
CA LEU A 87 2.95 9.94 21.17
C LEU A 87 3.53 11.24 21.72
N ARG A 88 3.77 11.34 23.04
CA ARG A 88 4.45 12.47 23.67
C ARG A 88 5.89 12.65 23.20
N GLU A 89 6.56 11.58 22.77
CA GLU A 89 7.92 11.69 22.17
C GLU A 89 7.97 12.59 20.94
N ALA A 90 6.86 12.77 20.21
CA ALA A 90 6.77 13.72 19.10
C ALA A 90 7.10 15.17 19.53
N PHE A 91 6.96 15.46 20.82
CA PHE A 91 7.17 16.76 21.44
C PHE A 91 8.30 16.73 22.49
N ALA A 92 9.21 15.78 22.39
CA ALA A 92 10.26 15.53 23.40
C ALA A 92 11.07 16.80 23.73
N ASP A 93 11.34 17.65 22.74
CA ASP A 93 12.06 18.91 22.95
C ASP A 93 11.28 19.89 23.81
N MET A 94 9.96 20.00 23.61
CA MET A 94 9.10 20.88 24.40
C MET A 94 8.98 20.40 25.85
N TYR A 95 8.82 19.08 26.06
CA TYR A 95 8.80 18.50 27.42
C TYR A 95 10.16 18.63 28.11
N ARG A 96 11.28 18.59 27.37
CA ARG A 96 12.60 18.86 27.94
C ARG A 96 12.71 20.31 28.40
N GLN A 97 12.27 21.27 27.60
CA GLN A 97 12.27 22.69 27.95
C GLN A 97 11.36 23.00 29.17
N GLU A 98 10.18 22.38 29.24
CA GLU A 98 9.33 22.47 30.43
C GLU A 98 10.05 21.98 31.68
N LYS A 99 10.72 20.82 31.56
CA LYS A 99 11.49 20.25 32.67
C LYS A 99 12.64 21.17 33.09
N GLU A 100 13.39 21.73 32.15
CA GLU A 100 14.45 22.71 32.39
C GLU A 100 13.89 23.96 33.12
N MET A 101 12.74 24.45 32.69
CA MET A 101 12.06 25.57 33.32
C MET A 101 11.66 25.26 34.77
N LEU A 102 11.12 24.05 35.02
CA LEU A 102 10.77 23.61 36.39
C LEU A 102 12.00 23.47 37.29
N GLU A 103 13.11 22.92 36.77
CA GLU A 103 14.38 22.84 37.49
C GLU A 103 14.95 24.25 37.82
N MET A 104 14.78 25.23 36.91
CA MET A 104 15.13 26.62 37.20
C MET A 104 14.27 27.24 38.30
N TYR A 105 12.96 26.98 38.33
CA TYR A 105 12.08 27.41 39.43
C TYR A 105 12.52 26.82 40.78
N GLU A 106 12.90 25.56 40.84
CA GLU A 106 13.41 24.96 42.08
C GLU A 106 14.71 25.63 42.53
N ARG A 107 15.62 25.93 41.62
CA ARG A 107 16.90 26.61 41.93
C ARG A 107 16.69 28.03 42.44
N MET A 108 15.68 28.76 41.97
CA MET A 108 15.36 30.10 42.43
C MET A 108 15.08 30.16 43.93
N SER A 109 14.61 29.07 44.55
CA SER A 109 14.34 28.99 45.99
C SER A 109 15.60 29.08 46.85
N SER A 110 16.80 28.89 46.30
CA SER A 110 18.08 28.77 47.03
C SER A 110 19.24 29.57 46.40
N CYS A 111 18.99 30.43 45.41
CA CYS A 111 20.02 31.20 44.72
C CYS A 111 20.20 32.62 45.31
N SER A 112 21.25 33.35 44.86
CA SER A 112 21.46 34.75 45.18
C SER A 112 20.55 35.67 44.37
N ASP A 113 20.37 36.94 44.84
CA ASP A 113 19.50 37.92 44.16
C ASP A 113 19.97 38.20 42.72
N GLU A 114 21.26 38.16 42.43
CA GLU A 114 21.81 38.36 41.07
C GLU A 114 21.54 37.15 40.15
N GLU A 115 21.70 35.92 40.66
CA GLU A 115 21.32 34.71 39.93
C GLU A 115 19.81 34.59 39.72
N MET A 116 19.00 35.07 40.66
CA MET A 116 17.54 35.05 40.53
C MET A 116 17.06 35.87 39.33
N VAL A 117 17.66 37.05 39.08
CA VAL A 117 17.30 37.88 37.91
C VAL A 117 17.60 37.18 36.59
N SER A 118 18.78 36.54 36.46
CA SER A 118 19.12 35.78 35.28
C SER A 118 18.19 34.59 35.04
N LEU A 119 17.91 33.83 36.11
CA LEU A 119 16.99 32.69 36.02
C LEU A 119 15.56 33.10 35.67
N LEU A 120 15.10 34.27 36.11
CA LEU A 120 13.79 34.82 35.74
C LEU A 120 13.71 35.20 34.27
N GLU A 121 14.79 35.75 33.70
CA GLU A 121 14.86 36.04 32.27
C GLU A 121 14.83 34.73 31.44
N ASP A 122 15.68 33.75 31.77
CA ASP A 122 15.72 32.45 31.10
C ASP A 122 14.36 31.70 31.17
N VAL A 123 13.73 31.69 32.35
CA VAL A 123 12.39 31.09 32.55
C VAL A 123 11.35 31.83 31.70
N GLY A 124 11.42 33.17 31.66
CA GLY A 124 10.51 33.99 30.86
C GLY A 124 10.62 33.64 29.36
N GLU A 125 11.84 33.49 28.82
CA GLU A 125 12.07 33.10 27.42
C GLU A 125 11.52 31.71 27.13
N ILE A 126 11.78 30.72 28.00
CA ILE A 126 11.27 29.34 27.83
C ILE A 126 9.74 29.35 27.91
N GLN A 127 9.14 30.05 28.87
CA GLN A 127 7.69 30.12 29.02
C GLN A 127 7.02 30.74 27.78
N GLU A 128 7.55 31.86 27.27
CA GLU A 128 7.06 32.51 26.04
C GLU A 128 7.14 31.56 24.84
N MET A 129 8.24 30.83 24.72
CA MET A 129 8.42 29.84 23.66
C MET A 129 7.41 28.68 23.78
N LEU A 130 7.17 28.12 24.97
CA LEU A 130 6.19 27.08 25.23
C LEU A 130 4.76 27.56 24.94
N ASP A 131 4.41 28.80 25.34
CA ASP A 131 3.12 29.41 25.04
C ASP A 131 2.89 29.56 23.53
N HIS A 132 3.86 30.10 22.80
CA HIS A 132 3.77 30.27 21.35
C HIS A 132 3.73 28.94 20.59
N SER A 133 4.38 27.89 21.09
CA SER A 133 4.35 26.55 20.51
C SER A 133 3.05 25.78 20.77
N GLY A 134 2.17 26.30 21.63
CA GLY A 134 0.92 25.64 22.03
C GLY A 134 1.12 24.43 22.93
N PHE A 135 2.20 24.42 23.72
CA PHE A 135 2.57 23.32 24.62
C PHE A 135 1.42 22.85 25.52
N TYR A 136 0.68 23.77 26.12
CA TYR A 136 -0.43 23.44 27.03
C TYR A 136 -1.65 22.79 26.34
N MET A 137 -1.68 22.77 25.03
CA MET A 137 -2.73 22.10 24.22
C MET A 137 -2.27 20.73 23.67
N LEU A 138 -1.02 20.31 23.95
CA LEU A 138 -0.44 19.10 23.34
C LEU A 138 -1.22 17.83 23.69
N ASP A 139 -1.62 17.67 24.94
CA ASP A 139 -2.39 16.48 25.36
C ASP A 139 -3.75 16.40 24.63
N SER A 140 -4.43 17.55 24.44
CA SER A 140 -5.67 17.61 23.65
C SER A 140 -5.42 17.27 22.18
N ARG A 141 -4.31 17.74 21.62
CA ARG A 141 -3.91 17.44 20.24
C ARG A 141 -3.55 15.95 20.08
N ILE A 142 -2.85 15.36 21.06
CA ILE A 142 -2.56 13.93 21.07
C ILE A 142 -3.86 13.12 21.11
N GLU A 143 -4.84 13.51 21.93
CA GLU A 143 -6.13 12.83 22.00
C GLU A 143 -6.95 12.98 20.71
N GLU A 144 -6.94 14.13 20.07
CA GLU A 144 -7.61 14.38 18.79
C GLU A 144 -7.05 13.45 17.70
N TYR A 145 -5.72 13.41 17.53
CA TYR A 145 -5.06 12.57 16.53
C TYR A 145 -5.21 11.08 16.84
N ALA A 146 -5.11 10.71 18.12
CA ALA A 146 -5.32 9.34 18.56
C ALA A 146 -6.77 8.87 18.30
N ASN A 147 -7.76 9.74 18.55
CA ASN A 147 -9.15 9.44 18.22
C ASN A 147 -9.36 9.33 16.71
N GLY A 148 -8.80 10.26 15.94
CA GLY A 148 -8.89 10.27 14.46
C GLY A 148 -8.34 9.01 13.79
N LEU A 149 -7.38 8.32 14.41
CA LEU A 149 -6.79 7.06 13.91
C LEU A 149 -7.20 5.82 14.72
N GLY A 150 -8.20 5.95 15.65
CA GLY A 150 -8.77 4.83 16.39
C GLY A 150 -7.85 4.23 17.46
N LEU A 151 -6.90 5.00 17.99
CA LEU A 151 -6.04 4.56 19.09
C LEU A 151 -6.75 4.64 20.45
N ARG A 152 -7.79 5.48 20.57
CA ARG A 152 -8.58 5.61 21.80
C ARG A 152 -9.28 4.30 22.16
N ASP A 153 -9.78 3.58 21.16
CA ASP A 153 -10.47 2.29 21.34
C ASP A 153 -9.52 1.18 21.81
N ILE A 154 -8.23 1.33 21.51
CA ILE A 154 -7.17 0.41 21.97
C ILE A 154 -6.80 0.70 23.42
N GLY A 155 -6.96 1.97 23.87
CA GLY A 155 -6.55 2.47 25.17
C GLY A 155 -5.13 3.06 25.14
N LEU A 156 -5.01 4.38 25.40
CA LEU A 156 -3.73 5.10 25.31
C LEU A 156 -2.71 4.67 26.38
N ASP A 157 -3.14 4.04 27.44
CA ASP A 157 -2.28 3.58 28.54
C ASP A 157 -1.80 2.13 28.35
N LYS A 158 -2.15 1.49 27.21
CA LYS A 158 -1.69 0.14 26.87
C LYS A 158 -0.24 0.14 26.42
N ASP A 159 0.51 -0.92 26.81
CA ASP A 159 1.91 -1.13 26.38
C ASP A 159 1.98 -1.41 24.86
N VAL A 160 2.86 -0.69 24.17
CA VAL A 160 3.05 -0.87 22.71
C VAL A 160 3.63 -2.25 22.35
N GLY A 161 4.20 -2.96 23.30
CA GLY A 161 4.66 -4.34 23.14
C GLY A 161 3.55 -5.35 22.89
N GLU A 162 2.33 -5.06 23.40
CA GLU A 162 1.14 -5.92 23.28
C GLU A 162 0.33 -5.67 22.02
N LEU A 163 0.70 -4.66 21.23
CA LEU A 163 -0.04 -4.26 20.05
C LEU A 163 0.19 -5.22 18.87
N SER A 164 -0.86 -5.44 18.07
CA SER A 164 -0.73 -6.10 16.77
C SER A 164 0.10 -5.25 15.79
N GLY A 165 0.58 -5.85 14.70
CA GLY A 165 1.33 -5.16 13.65
C GLY A 165 0.61 -3.91 13.13
N GLY A 166 -0.67 -4.04 12.77
CA GLY A 166 -1.48 -2.92 12.28
C GLY A 166 -1.69 -1.83 13.33
N GLN A 167 -1.89 -2.19 14.61
CA GLN A 167 -2.00 -1.22 15.69
C GLN A 167 -0.70 -0.45 15.91
N ARG A 168 0.46 -1.11 15.82
CA ARG A 168 1.78 -0.46 15.88
C ARG A 168 1.95 0.55 14.76
N THR A 169 1.56 0.19 13.54
CA THR A 169 1.63 1.11 12.39
C THR A 169 0.74 2.34 12.61
N LYS A 170 -0.47 2.19 13.18
CA LYS A 170 -1.33 3.31 13.57
C LYS A 170 -0.66 4.24 14.58
N VAL A 171 0.00 3.71 15.61
CA VAL A 171 0.75 4.51 16.59
C VAL A 171 1.89 5.28 15.94
N LEU A 172 2.67 4.62 15.07
CA LEU A 172 3.77 5.26 14.34
C LEU A 172 3.27 6.36 13.40
N LEU A 173 2.19 6.11 12.67
CA LEU A 173 1.55 7.11 11.81
C LEU A 173 1.08 8.32 12.64
N THR A 174 0.41 8.07 13.76
CA THR A 174 -0.07 9.14 14.66
C THR A 174 1.08 10.00 15.16
N LYS A 175 2.15 9.37 15.65
CA LYS A 175 3.37 10.06 16.13
C LYS A 175 3.96 10.93 15.02
N LEU A 176 4.12 10.36 13.82
CA LEU A 176 4.68 11.04 12.66
C LEU A 176 3.85 12.27 12.24
N LEU A 177 2.53 12.17 12.26
CA LEU A 177 1.63 13.28 11.96
C LEU A 177 1.67 14.37 13.03
N LEU A 178 1.85 14.00 14.31
CA LEU A 178 2.03 14.94 15.42
C LEU A 178 3.36 15.72 15.31
N GLU A 179 4.43 15.08 14.85
CA GLU A 179 5.73 15.71 14.59
C GLU A 179 5.66 16.80 13.51
N ASN A 180 4.66 16.73 12.63
CA ASN A 180 4.39 17.69 11.55
C ASN A 180 5.66 18.07 10.73
N PRO A 181 6.39 17.11 10.16
CA PRO A 181 7.65 17.38 9.47
C PRO A 181 7.45 18.24 8.21
N VAL A 182 8.50 18.95 7.79
CA VAL A 182 8.49 19.73 6.53
C VAL A 182 8.30 18.84 5.30
N ILE A 183 8.74 17.59 5.39
CA ILE A 183 8.48 16.58 4.35
C ILE A 183 8.00 15.30 5.02
N LEU A 184 6.78 14.91 4.68
CA LEU A 184 6.15 13.68 5.14
C LEU A 184 6.21 12.63 4.03
N ILE A 185 6.70 11.43 4.35
CA ILE A 185 6.78 10.30 3.41
C ILE A 185 5.91 9.17 3.97
N LEU A 186 4.89 8.79 3.20
CA LEU A 186 3.91 7.76 3.58
C LEU A 186 3.91 6.64 2.55
N ASP A 187 4.23 5.44 3.00
CA ASP A 187 4.16 4.21 2.18
C ASP A 187 2.98 3.36 2.64
N GLU A 188 1.91 3.31 1.81
CA GLU A 188 0.66 2.59 2.04
C GLU A 188 0.02 2.86 3.43
N PRO A 189 -0.27 4.13 3.78
CA PRO A 189 -0.77 4.46 5.12
C PRO A 189 -2.20 3.96 5.38
N THR A 190 -2.95 3.64 4.33
CA THR A 190 -4.36 3.21 4.41
C THR A 190 -4.54 1.73 4.75
N ASN A 191 -3.52 0.89 4.60
CA ASN A 191 -3.62 -0.57 4.70
C ASN A 191 -4.17 -1.10 6.04
N PHE A 192 -4.08 -0.31 7.12
CA PHE A 192 -4.52 -0.74 8.46
C PHE A 192 -5.62 0.16 9.02
N LEU A 193 -6.14 1.07 8.19
CA LEU A 193 -7.18 2.02 8.55
C LEU A 193 -8.54 1.53 8.05
N ASP A 194 -9.59 1.80 8.79
CA ASP A 194 -10.96 1.64 8.32
C ASP A 194 -11.45 2.92 7.64
N GLU A 195 -12.64 2.87 7.06
CA GLU A 195 -13.22 3.94 6.26
C GLU A 195 -13.26 5.29 7.01
N ASN A 196 -13.63 5.29 8.29
CA ASN A 196 -13.72 6.50 9.09
C ASN A 196 -12.34 7.14 9.32
N HIS A 197 -11.34 6.31 9.60
CA HIS A 197 -9.96 6.77 9.82
C HIS A 197 -9.31 7.25 8.51
N ILE A 198 -9.64 6.63 7.36
CA ILE A 198 -9.21 7.10 6.04
C ILE A 198 -9.80 8.48 5.75
N ILE A 199 -11.09 8.71 6.02
CA ILE A 199 -11.74 10.01 5.84
C ILE A 199 -11.06 11.08 6.71
N TRP A 200 -10.75 10.76 7.96
CA TRP A 200 -10.05 11.68 8.86
C TRP A 200 -8.64 12.01 8.35
N LEU A 201 -7.87 10.99 7.96
CA LEU A 201 -6.52 11.17 7.40
C LEU A 201 -6.55 12.00 6.12
N THR A 202 -7.54 11.76 5.25
CA THR A 202 -7.76 12.53 4.02
C THR A 202 -7.90 14.02 4.32
N ARG A 203 -8.79 14.38 5.27
CA ARG A 203 -9.00 15.78 5.68
C ARG A 203 -7.74 16.42 6.24
N LEU A 204 -6.98 15.67 7.04
CA LEU A 204 -5.72 16.14 7.59
C LEU A 204 -4.68 16.41 6.50
N LEU A 205 -4.50 15.48 5.55
CA LEU A 205 -3.55 15.64 4.44
C LEU A 205 -3.97 16.71 3.44
N GLN A 206 -5.27 16.93 3.21
CA GLN A 206 -5.77 18.04 2.38
C GLN A 206 -5.37 19.42 2.94
N ASN A 207 -5.32 19.53 4.27
CA ASN A 207 -4.94 20.75 4.98
C ASN A 207 -3.45 20.77 5.37
N TYR A 208 -2.66 19.82 4.91
CA TYR A 208 -1.24 19.78 5.23
C TYR A 208 -0.47 20.85 4.47
N GLU A 209 0.06 21.85 5.17
CA GLU A 209 0.73 23.01 4.56
C GLU A 209 2.11 22.68 3.98
N ASN A 210 2.71 21.61 4.47
CA ASN A 210 4.04 21.17 4.07
C ASN A 210 3.98 20.21 2.87
N ALA A 211 5.12 19.74 2.40
CA ALA A 211 5.18 18.79 1.30
C ALA A 211 5.06 17.34 1.77
N PHE A 212 4.44 16.50 0.96
CA PHE A 212 4.50 15.06 1.21
C PHE A 212 4.70 14.22 -0.06
N ILE A 213 5.21 13.00 0.16
CA ILE A 213 5.28 11.94 -0.84
C ILE A 213 4.43 10.77 -0.33
N LEU A 214 3.44 10.39 -1.12
CA LEU A 214 2.48 9.35 -0.79
C LEU A 214 2.54 8.22 -1.80
N VAL A 215 2.71 6.99 -1.33
CA VAL A 215 2.45 5.76 -2.09
C VAL A 215 1.16 5.16 -1.56
N SER A 216 0.20 4.91 -2.44
CA SER A 216 -1.03 4.20 -2.09
C SER A 216 -1.60 3.49 -3.32
N HIS A 217 -2.33 2.40 -3.08
CA HIS A 217 -3.13 1.68 -4.07
C HIS A 217 -4.64 2.03 -3.99
N ASP A 218 -5.00 2.93 -3.09
CA ASP A 218 -6.35 3.50 -2.99
C ASP A 218 -6.44 4.74 -3.89
N VAL A 219 -7.12 4.58 -5.03
CA VAL A 219 -7.26 5.63 -6.05
C VAL A 219 -8.07 6.81 -5.53
N SER A 220 -9.16 6.56 -4.79
CA SER A 220 -10.01 7.61 -4.20
C SER A 220 -9.26 8.46 -3.21
N PHE A 221 -8.48 7.82 -2.34
CA PHE A 221 -7.61 8.50 -1.38
C PHE A 221 -6.56 9.34 -2.08
N LEU A 222 -5.81 8.76 -3.05
CA LEU A 222 -4.81 9.48 -3.85
C LEU A 222 -5.42 10.72 -4.50
N ASN A 223 -6.54 10.55 -5.21
CA ASN A 223 -7.20 11.61 -5.97
C ASN A 223 -7.63 12.78 -5.08
N SER A 224 -7.95 12.49 -3.82
CA SER A 224 -8.41 13.48 -2.85
C SER A 224 -7.29 14.35 -2.27
N VAL A 225 -6.03 13.87 -2.23
CA VAL A 225 -4.97 14.52 -1.44
C VAL A 225 -3.76 14.98 -2.26
N ILE A 226 -3.55 14.45 -3.49
CA ILE A 226 -2.37 14.77 -4.29
C ILE A 226 -2.65 15.87 -5.32
N ASN A 227 -1.59 16.60 -5.70
CA ASN A 227 -1.64 17.61 -6.77
C ASN A 227 -0.53 17.43 -7.83
N VAL A 228 0.34 16.45 -7.62
CA VAL A 228 1.39 16.02 -8.56
C VAL A 228 1.51 14.51 -8.51
N VAL A 229 1.67 13.88 -9.67
CA VAL A 229 1.94 12.44 -9.78
C VAL A 229 3.33 12.21 -10.36
N TYR A 230 4.12 11.36 -9.72
CA TYR A 230 5.30 10.76 -10.31
C TYR A 230 5.03 9.29 -10.61
N HIS A 231 5.08 8.95 -11.88
CA HIS A 231 4.89 7.57 -12.34
C HIS A 231 6.23 6.88 -12.52
N VAL A 232 6.40 5.78 -11.80
CA VAL A 232 7.54 4.85 -11.92
C VAL A 232 7.17 3.79 -12.94
N GLU A 233 7.82 3.82 -14.09
CA GLU A 233 7.59 2.83 -15.16
C GLU A 233 8.88 2.61 -15.95
N ASN A 234 9.21 1.34 -16.26
CA ASN A 234 10.42 0.98 -17.03
C ASN A 234 11.70 1.62 -16.46
N ALA A 235 11.90 1.50 -15.15
CA ALA A 235 13.03 2.06 -14.40
C ALA A 235 13.16 3.60 -14.43
N THR A 236 12.20 4.33 -14.99
CA THR A 236 12.23 5.79 -15.10
C THR A 236 11.13 6.45 -14.26
N LEU A 237 11.32 7.73 -13.91
CA LEU A 237 10.32 8.56 -13.25
C LEU A 237 9.78 9.62 -14.20
N THR A 238 8.47 9.64 -14.39
CA THR A 238 7.81 10.67 -15.20
C THR A 238 6.87 11.50 -14.33
N ARG A 239 7.04 12.82 -14.35
CA ARG A 239 6.20 13.75 -13.59
C ARG A 239 4.97 14.19 -14.39
N TYR A 240 3.80 14.14 -13.76
CA TYR A 240 2.53 14.65 -14.25
C TYR A 240 1.99 15.68 -13.26
N LYS A 241 1.45 16.79 -13.74
CA LYS A 241 0.82 17.81 -12.90
C LYS A 241 -0.68 17.52 -12.82
N GLY A 242 -1.24 17.63 -11.62
CA GLY A 242 -2.66 17.38 -11.35
C GLY A 242 -2.85 16.16 -10.44
N ASP A 243 -4.09 15.76 -10.29
CA ASP A 243 -4.54 14.60 -9.53
C ASP A 243 -4.32 13.28 -10.29
N TYR A 244 -4.78 12.19 -9.71
CA TYR A 244 -4.63 10.85 -10.29
C TYR A 244 -5.43 10.69 -11.60
N ASP A 245 -6.64 11.26 -11.70
CA ASP A 245 -7.48 11.16 -12.89
C ASP A 245 -6.83 11.88 -14.08
N ASN A 246 -6.30 13.08 -13.85
CA ASN A 246 -5.51 13.80 -14.85
C ASN A 246 -4.28 13.01 -15.31
N TYR A 247 -3.59 12.35 -14.35
CA TYR A 247 -2.46 11.50 -14.69
C TYR A 247 -2.89 10.36 -15.64
N ILE A 248 -4.00 9.66 -15.37
CA ILE A 248 -4.49 8.57 -16.23
C ILE A 248 -4.69 9.08 -17.67
N VAL A 249 -5.44 10.19 -17.83
CA VAL A 249 -5.70 10.78 -19.15
C VAL A 249 -4.41 11.15 -19.87
N MET A 250 -3.49 11.83 -19.16
CA MET A 250 -2.22 12.29 -19.75
C MET A 250 -1.26 11.14 -20.07
N SER A 251 -1.24 10.09 -19.24
CA SER A 251 -0.40 8.90 -19.48
C SER A 251 -0.89 8.12 -20.70
N GLU A 252 -2.21 7.95 -20.86
CA GLU A 252 -2.78 7.31 -22.04
C GLU A 252 -2.50 8.10 -23.32
N LEU A 253 -2.65 9.43 -23.25
CA LEU A 253 -2.32 10.30 -24.37
C LEU A 253 -0.85 10.15 -24.79
N LYS A 254 0.07 10.19 -23.80
CA LYS A 254 1.50 10.01 -24.03
C LYS A 254 1.81 8.63 -24.62
N LYS A 255 1.21 7.56 -24.09
CA LYS A 255 1.36 6.19 -24.64
C LYS A 255 0.90 6.12 -26.09
N ARG A 256 -0.25 6.70 -26.42
CA ARG A 256 -0.76 6.76 -27.80
C ARG A 256 0.16 7.53 -28.73
N GLN A 257 0.69 8.67 -28.28
CA GLN A 257 1.65 9.48 -29.07
C GLN A 257 2.95 8.72 -29.31
N THR A 258 3.49 8.04 -28.28
CA THR A 258 4.70 7.22 -28.39
C THR A 258 4.50 6.07 -29.37
N LEU A 259 3.35 5.38 -29.31
CA LEU A 259 3.02 4.30 -30.25
C LEU A 259 2.94 4.80 -31.70
N GLN A 260 2.28 5.94 -31.93
CA GLN A 260 2.21 6.56 -33.26
C GLN A 260 3.59 6.98 -33.78
N ALA A 261 4.45 7.52 -32.91
CA ALA A 261 5.82 7.89 -33.27
C ALA A 261 6.66 6.65 -33.60
N TYR A 262 6.50 5.58 -32.82
CA TYR A 262 7.14 4.28 -33.08
C TYR A 262 6.72 3.70 -34.43
N ASP A 263 5.43 3.62 -34.73
CA ASP A 263 4.91 3.10 -35.99
C ASP A 263 5.44 3.90 -37.21
N LYS A 264 5.51 5.23 -37.06
CA LYS A 264 6.09 6.10 -38.09
C LYS A 264 7.57 5.84 -38.28
N GLN A 265 8.32 5.70 -37.18
CA GLN A 265 9.74 5.42 -37.21
C GLN A 265 10.02 4.01 -37.84
N GLN A 266 9.25 2.98 -37.47
CA GLN A 266 9.38 1.63 -38.03
C GLN A 266 9.15 1.62 -39.56
N LYS A 267 8.16 2.39 -40.03
CA LYS A 267 7.94 2.56 -41.49
C LYS A 267 9.12 3.26 -42.17
N GLU A 268 9.73 4.27 -41.52
CA GLU A 268 10.91 4.96 -42.03
C GLU A 268 12.13 4.01 -42.05
N ILE A 269 12.37 3.24 -40.98
CA ILE A 269 13.44 2.24 -40.88
C ILE A 269 13.30 1.21 -41.99
N SER A 270 12.12 0.58 -42.12
CA SER A 270 11.86 -0.41 -43.18
C SER A 270 12.09 0.16 -44.59
N GLY A 271 11.66 1.41 -44.84
CA GLY A 271 11.91 2.08 -46.11
C GLY A 271 13.39 2.35 -46.39
N LEU A 272 14.17 2.69 -45.35
CA LEU A 272 15.63 2.86 -45.47
C LEU A 272 16.35 1.53 -45.72
N GLU A 273 15.98 0.48 -44.98
CA GLU A 273 16.51 -0.88 -45.11
C GLU A 273 16.25 -1.43 -46.51
N ASP A 274 15.00 -1.32 -46.99
CA ASP A 274 14.62 -1.74 -48.33
C ASP A 274 15.42 -1.00 -49.42
N PHE A 275 15.59 0.32 -49.27
CA PHE A 275 16.40 1.09 -50.20
C PHE A 275 17.87 0.65 -50.20
N ILE A 276 18.45 0.45 -49.00
CA ILE A 276 19.84 0.01 -48.82
C ILE A 276 20.01 -1.38 -49.45
N ALA A 277 19.10 -2.33 -49.18
CA ALA A 277 19.15 -3.69 -49.73
C ALA A 277 19.16 -3.70 -51.25
N ARG A 278 18.29 -2.90 -51.91
CA ARG A 278 18.17 -2.81 -53.37
C ARG A 278 19.34 -2.10 -54.06
N ASN A 279 20.04 -1.18 -53.36
CA ASN A 279 21.02 -0.28 -53.96
C ASN A 279 22.47 -0.53 -53.51
N LYS A 280 22.73 -1.37 -52.52
CA LYS A 280 24.05 -1.66 -51.96
C LYS A 280 25.00 -2.29 -52.97
N ALA A 281 24.47 -3.14 -53.89
CA ALA A 281 25.27 -3.87 -54.88
C ALA A 281 25.53 -3.10 -56.21
N ARG A 282 24.87 -1.95 -56.44
CA ARG A 282 24.99 -1.17 -57.66
C ARG A 282 26.01 -0.06 -57.50
N ILE A 283 27.06 -0.01 -58.34
CA ILE A 283 28.16 0.96 -58.27
C ILE A 283 27.63 2.42 -58.28
N ALA A 284 26.65 2.72 -59.15
CA ALA A 284 26.08 4.07 -59.28
C ALA A 284 25.31 4.57 -58.03
N THR A 285 24.74 3.67 -57.21
CA THR A 285 23.88 4.02 -56.07
C THR A 285 24.48 3.65 -54.71
N THR A 286 25.68 3.03 -54.70
CA THR A 286 26.36 2.61 -53.44
C THR A 286 26.60 3.77 -52.47
N ASN A 287 26.98 4.95 -52.97
CA ASN A 287 27.21 6.11 -52.12
C ASN A 287 25.90 6.64 -51.44
N MET A 288 24.78 6.56 -52.17
CA MET A 288 23.46 6.90 -51.62
C MET A 288 23.01 5.88 -50.58
N ALA A 289 23.26 4.57 -50.84
CA ALA A 289 22.98 3.50 -49.86
C ALA A 289 23.81 3.69 -48.58
N LYS A 290 25.12 4.01 -48.69
CA LYS A 290 25.99 4.31 -47.54
C LYS A 290 25.53 5.54 -46.77
N SER A 291 25.05 6.60 -47.43
CA SER A 291 24.51 7.78 -46.77
C SER A 291 23.25 7.44 -45.95
N ARG A 292 22.35 6.62 -46.50
CA ARG A 292 21.14 6.18 -45.81
C ARG A 292 21.44 5.21 -44.66
N GLN A 293 22.46 4.34 -44.83
CA GLN A 293 22.96 3.50 -43.72
C GLN A 293 23.45 4.36 -42.56
N LYS A 294 24.26 5.39 -42.84
CA LYS A 294 24.71 6.33 -41.78
C LYS A 294 23.55 7.07 -41.10
N LYS A 295 22.44 7.33 -41.82
CA LYS A 295 21.24 7.93 -41.22
C LYS A 295 20.57 6.93 -40.28
N LEU A 296 20.44 5.66 -40.71
CA LEU A 296 19.88 4.57 -39.91
C LEU A 296 20.71 4.33 -38.63
N ASP A 297 22.05 4.27 -38.78
CA ASP A 297 22.99 4.02 -37.68
C ASP A 297 23.00 5.16 -36.64
N LYS A 298 22.55 6.37 -37.02
CA LYS A 298 22.46 7.55 -36.12
C LYS A 298 21.05 7.82 -35.62
N MET A 299 20.10 7.00 -36.01
CA MET A 299 18.70 7.19 -35.58
C MET A 299 18.52 6.66 -34.17
N ASP A 300 18.07 7.52 -33.24
CA ASP A 300 17.66 7.10 -31.93
C ASP A 300 16.39 6.25 -32.05
N ILE A 301 16.52 4.96 -31.77
CA ILE A 301 15.42 4.01 -31.90
C ILE A 301 14.47 4.19 -30.72
N ILE A 302 13.20 4.43 -31.00
CA ILE A 302 12.16 4.48 -29.99
C ILE A 302 11.92 3.03 -29.51
N GLU A 303 12.27 2.76 -28.26
CA GLU A 303 11.94 1.49 -27.63
C GLU A 303 10.56 1.60 -26.98
N LEU A 304 9.64 0.73 -27.37
CA LEU A 304 8.39 0.57 -26.62
C LEU A 304 8.74 -0.18 -25.34
N GLY A 305 8.36 0.39 -24.20
CA GLY A 305 8.44 -0.32 -22.92
C GLY A 305 7.74 -1.69 -23.06
N ARG A 306 8.25 -2.70 -22.38
CA ARG A 306 7.62 -4.03 -22.38
C ARG A 306 6.19 -3.89 -21.89
N ASP A 307 5.22 -4.31 -22.68
CA ASP A 307 3.83 -4.38 -22.24
C ASP A 307 3.77 -5.29 -21.00
N LYS A 308 3.30 -4.72 -19.91
CA LYS A 308 3.07 -5.50 -18.68
C LYS A 308 1.98 -6.50 -18.96
N ILE A 309 2.23 -7.75 -18.64
CA ILE A 309 1.21 -8.79 -18.66
C ILE A 309 0.19 -8.41 -17.57
N LYS A 310 -0.99 -7.95 -17.99
CA LYS A 310 -2.09 -7.73 -17.06
C LYS A 310 -2.47 -9.08 -16.45
N PRO A 311 -2.60 -9.16 -15.13
CA PRO A 311 -3.02 -10.39 -14.48
C PRO A 311 -4.42 -10.77 -14.96
N ILE A 312 -4.66 -12.07 -15.10
CA ILE A 312 -5.97 -12.63 -15.44
C ILE A 312 -6.32 -13.63 -14.35
N PHE A 313 -7.40 -13.36 -13.64
CA PHE A 313 -7.95 -14.28 -12.64
C PHE A 313 -9.21 -14.94 -13.20
N ALA A 314 -9.43 -16.20 -12.84
CA ALA A 314 -10.66 -16.94 -13.17
C ALA A 314 -10.87 -18.04 -12.14
N PHE A 315 -12.06 -18.14 -11.59
CA PHE A 315 -12.39 -19.16 -10.59
C PHE A 315 -13.27 -20.23 -11.20
N SER A 316 -12.88 -21.50 -11.04
CA SER A 316 -13.61 -22.63 -11.62
C SER A 316 -14.72 -23.08 -10.68
N PRO A 317 -15.98 -23.20 -11.15
CA PRO A 317 -17.08 -23.69 -10.32
C PRO A 317 -16.93 -25.18 -10.05
N ALA A 318 -17.21 -25.59 -8.81
CA ALA A 318 -17.35 -26.96 -8.39
C ALA A 318 -18.81 -27.45 -8.56
N ARG A 319 -19.10 -28.66 -8.04
CA ARG A 319 -20.46 -29.20 -7.99
C ARG A 319 -21.41 -28.24 -7.26
N THR A 320 -22.66 -28.14 -7.73
CA THR A 320 -23.69 -27.31 -7.10
C THR A 320 -24.06 -27.80 -5.68
N THR A 321 -24.14 -26.85 -4.75
CA THR A 321 -24.59 -27.07 -3.36
C THR A 321 -26.12 -27.14 -3.25
N GLY A 322 -26.63 -27.46 -2.09
CA GLY A 322 -28.03 -27.25 -1.70
C GLY A 322 -28.46 -25.76 -1.83
N LYS A 323 -29.72 -25.45 -1.49
CA LYS A 323 -30.21 -24.08 -1.52
C LYS A 323 -29.53 -23.20 -0.48
N VAL A 324 -29.38 -23.72 0.75
CA VAL A 324 -28.68 -23.06 1.86
C VAL A 324 -27.26 -23.60 1.89
N VAL A 325 -26.28 -22.72 1.82
CA VAL A 325 -24.85 -23.05 1.80
C VAL A 325 -24.25 -22.98 3.21
N ILE A 326 -24.63 -21.93 3.96
CA ILE A 326 -24.27 -21.77 5.37
C ILE A 326 -25.53 -21.33 6.13
N GLU A 327 -25.76 -21.95 7.28
CA GLU A 327 -26.78 -21.56 8.25
C GLU A 327 -26.15 -21.43 9.63
N ALA A 328 -26.31 -20.26 10.26
CA ALA A 328 -25.81 -19.98 11.59
C ALA A 328 -26.96 -19.53 12.48
N ASN A 329 -27.16 -20.22 13.60
CA ASN A 329 -28.26 -19.99 14.53
C ASN A 329 -27.73 -19.56 15.90
N ASN A 330 -28.21 -18.41 16.39
CA ASN A 330 -27.82 -17.80 17.67
C ASN A 330 -26.28 -17.73 17.84
N LEU A 331 -25.59 -17.42 16.75
CA LEU A 331 -24.14 -17.42 16.69
C LEU A 331 -23.56 -16.27 17.51
N VAL A 332 -22.65 -16.58 18.43
CA VAL A 332 -21.86 -15.60 19.21
C VAL A 332 -20.38 -15.82 18.89
N LEU A 333 -19.76 -14.78 18.33
CA LEU A 333 -18.33 -14.79 18.03
C LEU A 333 -17.50 -14.36 19.23
N GLY A 334 -16.28 -14.86 19.32
CA GLY A 334 -15.30 -14.44 20.33
C GLY A 334 -14.19 -15.44 20.52
N TYR A 335 -13.33 -15.15 21.49
CA TYR A 335 -12.29 -16.04 21.99
C TYR A 335 -12.59 -16.39 23.44
N ASP A 336 -12.05 -15.63 24.39
CA ASP A 336 -12.35 -15.76 25.82
C ASP A 336 -13.59 -14.94 26.21
N GLU A 337 -13.82 -13.84 25.49
CA GLU A 337 -14.97 -12.94 25.68
C GLU A 337 -15.80 -12.81 24.40
N PRO A 338 -17.14 -12.62 24.52
CA PRO A 338 -18.01 -12.42 23.38
C PRO A 338 -17.73 -11.08 22.67
N LEU A 339 -17.50 -11.16 21.37
CA LEU A 339 -17.33 -9.99 20.48
C LEU A 339 -18.66 -9.50 19.92
N THR A 340 -19.67 -10.38 19.85
CA THR A 340 -20.97 -10.09 19.24
C THR A 340 -22.11 -10.55 20.13
N SER A 341 -23.27 -9.91 19.97
CA SER A 341 -24.57 -10.44 20.41
C SER A 341 -24.96 -11.66 19.56
N PRO A 342 -25.92 -12.50 20.02
CA PRO A 342 -26.40 -13.63 19.23
C PRO A 342 -26.97 -13.16 17.88
N MET A 343 -26.49 -13.78 16.79
CA MET A 343 -26.92 -13.45 15.43
C MET A 343 -27.40 -14.70 14.69
N ASN A 344 -28.35 -14.50 13.76
CA ASN A 344 -28.80 -15.54 12.84
C ASN A 344 -28.41 -15.12 11.43
N LEU A 345 -27.64 -15.96 10.75
CA LEU A 345 -27.15 -15.68 9.40
C LEU A 345 -27.48 -16.86 8.49
N GLN A 346 -27.90 -16.54 7.27
CA GLN A 346 -28.16 -17.53 6.24
C GLN A 346 -27.55 -17.07 4.93
N LEU A 347 -26.75 -17.95 4.31
CA LEU A 347 -26.14 -17.72 3.00
C LEU A 347 -26.72 -18.73 2.01
N GLU A 348 -27.44 -18.24 1.02
CA GLU A 348 -28.01 -19.06 -0.02
C GLU A 348 -27.07 -19.21 -1.22
N ARG A 349 -27.24 -20.28 -1.96
CA ARG A 349 -26.48 -20.58 -3.18
C ARG A 349 -26.55 -19.42 -4.18
N GLY A 350 -25.40 -19.01 -4.69
CA GLY A 350 -25.26 -17.93 -5.67
C GLY A 350 -25.31 -16.53 -5.09
N GLN A 351 -25.56 -16.37 -3.79
CA GLN A 351 -25.45 -15.08 -3.15
C GLN A 351 -23.98 -14.66 -3.02
N LYS A 352 -23.73 -13.37 -3.21
CA LYS A 352 -22.43 -12.73 -3.00
C LYS A 352 -22.64 -11.67 -1.93
N ILE A 353 -22.09 -11.89 -0.74
CA ILE A 353 -22.27 -11.05 0.44
C ILE A 353 -20.97 -10.36 0.81
N ALA A 354 -21.02 -9.04 1.00
CA ALA A 354 -19.93 -8.30 1.64
C ALA A 354 -20.15 -8.24 3.15
N VAL A 355 -19.08 -8.45 3.92
CA VAL A 355 -19.08 -8.28 5.38
C VAL A 355 -18.42 -6.95 5.70
N LYS A 356 -19.19 -6.01 6.23
CA LYS A 356 -18.74 -4.66 6.62
C LYS A 356 -18.62 -4.53 8.14
N GLY A 357 -17.77 -3.63 8.59
CA GLY A 357 -17.59 -3.23 10.01
C GLY A 357 -16.19 -2.69 10.25
N VAL A 358 -16.00 -1.89 11.31
CA VAL A 358 -14.70 -1.34 11.69
C VAL A 358 -13.69 -2.44 12.05
N ASN A 359 -12.42 -2.09 12.08
CA ASN A 359 -11.37 -3.06 12.41
C ASN A 359 -11.49 -3.53 13.87
N GLY A 360 -11.24 -4.83 14.09
CA GLY A 360 -11.31 -5.45 15.42
C GLY A 360 -12.71 -5.89 15.88
N LEU A 361 -13.75 -5.73 15.07
CA LEU A 361 -15.10 -6.25 15.38
C LEU A 361 -15.24 -7.76 15.17
N GLY A 362 -14.24 -8.43 14.62
CA GLY A 362 -14.28 -9.87 14.43
C GLY A 362 -14.71 -10.33 13.03
N LYS A 363 -14.49 -9.50 11.97
CA LYS A 363 -14.78 -9.89 10.56
C LYS A 363 -14.07 -11.19 10.17
N SER A 364 -12.77 -11.29 10.37
CA SER A 364 -12.00 -12.52 10.12
C SER A 364 -12.40 -13.67 11.05
N THR A 365 -12.79 -13.35 12.30
CA THR A 365 -13.32 -14.33 13.26
C THR A 365 -14.64 -14.90 12.74
N LEU A 366 -15.54 -14.05 12.21
CA LEU A 366 -16.78 -14.52 11.59
C LEU A 366 -16.49 -15.49 10.45
N LEU A 367 -15.62 -15.12 9.52
CA LEU A 367 -15.26 -15.99 8.39
C LEU A 367 -14.69 -17.35 8.89
N LYS A 368 -13.75 -17.31 9.84
CA LYS A 368 -13.15 -18.52 10.42
C LYS A 368 -14.18 -19.39 11.16
N THR A 369 -15.11 -18.77 11.87
CA THR A 369 -16.17 -19.49 12.59
C THR A 369 -17.17 -20.11 11.62
N LEU A 370 -17.60 -19.38 10.58
CA LEU A 370 -18.49 -19.92 9.54
C LEU A 370 -17.86 -21.08 8.77
N LEU A 371 -16.53 -21.10 8.62
CA LEU A 371 -15.78 -22.19 7.99
C LEU A 371 -15.43 -23.35 8.95
N GLY A 372 -15.81 -23.26 10.24
CA GLY A 372 -15.48 -24.27 11.25
C GLY A 372 -14.00 -24.32 11.64
N ILE A 373 -13.20 -23.33 11.26
CA ILE A 373 -11.78 -23.22 11.63
C ILE A 373 -11.65 -22.81 13.10
N GLN A 374 -12.57 -21.96 13.56
CA GLN A 374 -12.65 -21.49 14.94
C GLN A 374 -14.02 -21.85 15.54
N PRO A 375 -14.09 -22.41 16.74
CA PRO A 375 -15.37 -22.69 17.39
C PRO A 375 -16.06 -21.38 17.81
N PRO A 376 -17.40 -21.29 17.74
CA PRO A 376 -18.15 -20.17 18.30
C PRO A 376 -18.16 -20.26 19.83
N ILE A 377 -18.39 -19.11 20.52
CA ILE A 377 -18.66 -19.10 21.98
C ILE A 377 -20.03 -19.72 22.25
N ALA A 378 -21.03 -19.43 21.43
CA ALA A 378 -22.37 -19.99 21.53
C ALA A 378 -23.02 -20.07 20.15
N GLY A 379 -24.08 -20.85 20.04
CA GLY A 379 -24.78 -21.07 18.77
C GLY A 379 -24.22 -22.22 17.95
N THR A 380 -24.77 -22.40 16.75
CA THR A 380 -24.39 -23.47 15.82
C THR A 380 -24.16 -22.90 14.44
N VAL A 381 -23.24 -23.51 13.70
CA VAL A 381 -22.99 -23.23 12.28
C VAL A 381 -23.06 -24.55 11.53
N GLU A 382 -23.87 -24.58 10.48
CA GLU A 382 -24.03 -25.72 9.60
C GLU A 382 -23.64 -25.34 8.17
N LEU A 383 -22.74 -26.13 7.56
CA LEU A 383 -22.40 -26.04 6.15
C LEU A 383 -23.07 -27.19 5.38
N ASP A 384 -23.53 -26.90 4.17
CA ASP A 384 -24.01 -27.93 3.26
C ASP A 384 -22.88 -28.96 2.98
N GLN A 385 -23.25 -30.24 2.94
CA GLN A 385 -22.28 -31.35 2.78
C GLN A 385 -21.49 -31.33 1.46
N PHE A 386 -21.93 -30.56 0.47
CA PHE A 386 -21.30 -30.47 -0.85
C PHE A 386 -20.50 -29.14 -1.02
N VAL A 387 -20.27 -28.43 0.07
CA VAL A 387 -19.49 -27.18 0.03
C VAL A 387 -18.01 -27.49 -0.19
N GLU A 388 -17.47 -26.96 -1.28
CA GLU A 388 -16.04 -26.90 -1.58
C GLU A 388 -15.58 -25.46 -1.40
N VAL A 389 -14.79 -25.21 -0.35
CA VAL A 389 -14.38 -23.87 0.07
C VAL A 389 -13.07 -23.45 -0.58
N GLY A 390 -13.06 -22.26 -1.19
CA GLY A 390 -11.85 -21.51 -1.49
C GLY A 390 -11.70 -20.37 -0.47
N TYR A 391 -10.70 -20.41 0.39
CA TYR A 391 -10.47 -19.39 1.40
C TYR A 391 -9.18 -18.60 1.14
N PHE A 392 -9.32 -17.29 0.99
CA PHE A 392 -8.22 -16.34 0.95
C PHE A 392 -8.09 -15.68 2.31
N GLU A 393 -7.09 -16.07 3.07
CA GLU A 393 -6.83 -15.58 4.42
C GLU A 393 -6.07 -14.24 4.39
N GLN A 394 -6.32 -13.33 5.32
CA GLN A 394 -5.66 -12.01 5.37
C GLN A 394 -4.14 -12.13 5.57
N GLU A 395 -3.70 -12.92 6.54
CA GLU A 395 -2.29 -13.16 6.83
C GLU A 395 -1.93 -14.63 6.56
N ALA A 396 -0.96 -14.87 5.71
CA ALA A 396 -0.38 -16.19 5.51
C ALA A 396 1.09 -16.21 5.96
N VAL A 397 1.48 -17.28 6.64
CA VAL A 397 2.88 -17.49 7.02
C VAL A 397 3.69 -17.77 5.74
N ASN A 398 4.58 -16.82 5.38
CA ASN A 398 5.44 -16.95 4.23
C ASN A 398 6.53 -17.99 4.48
N GLY A 399 6.46 -19.11 3.76
CA GLY A 399 7.42 -20.22 3.84
C GLY A 399 8.76 -19.92 3.13
N ASN A 400 9.70 -20.85 3.28
CA ASN A 400 10.97 -20.83 2.56
C ASN A 400 10.90 -21.40 1.13
N ASN A 401 9.73 -21.91 0.72
CA ASN A 401 9.50 -22.45 -0.62
C ASN A 401 9.53 -21.32 -1.66
N THR A 402 9.89 -21.65 -2.90
CA THR A 402 9.67 -20.74 -4.03
C THR A 402 8.18 -20.67 -4.38
N ALA A 403 7.76 -19.63 -5.12
CA ALA A 403 6.38 -19.55 -5.59
C ALA A 403 5.98 -20.77 -6.44
N HIS A 404 6.91 -21.28 -7.23
CA HIS A 404 6.73 -22.50 -8.01
C HIS A 404 6.51 -23.72 -7.09
N GLU A 405 7.39 -23.96 -6.12
CA GLU A 405 7.29 -25.08 -5.17
C GLU A 405 6.01 -25.02 -4.34
N GLU A 406 5.57 -23.81 -3.98
CA GLU A 406 4.38 -23.58 -3.21
C GLU A 406 3.10 -24.01 -3.94
N ILE A 407 3.03 -23.81 -5.26
CA ILE A 407 1.94 -24.32 -6.10
C ILE A 407 2.10 -25.83 -6.32
N TRP A 408 3.31 -26.29 -6.67
CA TRP A 408 3.53 -27.69 -7.03
C TRP A 408 3.31 -28.64 -5.87
N LYS A 409 3.62 -28.23 -4.64
CA LYS A 409 3.35 -29.00 -3.43
C LYS A 409 1.87 -29.36 -3.28
N GLU A 410 1.00 -28.45 -3.68
CA GLU A 410 -0.45 -28.62 -3.57
C GLU A 410 -1.07 -29.31 -4.80
N PHE A 411 -0.46 -29.10 -5.96
CA PHE A 411 -0.91 -29.65 -7.24
C PHE A 411 0.18 -30.51 -7.91
N PRO A 412 0.59 -31.64 -7.31
CA PRO A 412 1.71 -32.44 -7.79
C PRO A 412 1.46 -33.12 -9.16
N SER A 413 0.19 -33.17 -9.59
CA SER A 413 -0.18 -33.70 -10.92
C SER A 413 0.10 -32.73 -12.06
N MET A 414 0.37 -31.46 -11.77
CA MET A 414 0.68 -30.45 -12.80
C MET A 414 2.12 -30.57 -13.26
N THR A 415 2.33 -30.36 -14.54
CA THR A 415 3.68 -30.23 -15.10
C THR A 415 4.31 -28.90 -14.74
N ASN A 416 5.65 -28.80 -14.74
CA ASN A 416 6.38 -27.57 -14.48
C ASN A 416 5.89 -26.40 -15.39
N SER A 417 5.66 -26.68 -16.67
CA SER A 417 5.16 -25.69 -17.63
C SER A 417 3.76 -25.18 -17.27
N GLN A 418 2.88 -26.05 -16.78
CA GLN A 418 1.52 -25.65 -16.35
C GLN A 418 1.56 -24.77 -15.10
N VAL A 419 2.39 -25.11 -14.10
CA VAL A 419 2.57 -24.28 -12.89
C VAL A 419 3.11 -22.91 -13.25
N ARG A 420 4.18 -22.84 -14.06
CA ARG A 420 4.75 -21.57 -14.54
C ARG A 420 3.73 -20.76 -15.34
N GLY A 421 2.97 -21.41 -16.22
CA GLY A 421 1.92 -20.76 -17.01
C GLY A 421 0.79 -20.18 -16.15
N ALA A 422 0.38 -20.89 -15.08
CA ALA A 422 -0.62 -20.40 -14.14
C ALA A 422 -0.13 -19.17 -13.36
N LEU A 423 1.08 -19.22 -12.82
CA LEU A 423 1.71 -18.08 -12.12
C LEU A 423 1.92 -16.89 -13.06
N ALA A 424 2.37 -17.12 -14.28
CA ALA A 424 2.53 -16.04 -15.27
C ALA A 424 1.20 -15.38 -15.64
N LYS A 425 0.09 -16.13 -15.74
CA LYS A 425 -1.26 -15.58 -15.93
C LYS A 425 -1.68 -14.64 -14.79
N CYS A 426 -1.22 -14.89 -13.56
CA CYS A 426 -1.44 -14.01 -12.41
C CYS A 426 -0.52 -12.77 -12.42
N GLY A 427 0.27 -12.55 -13.49
CA GLY A 427 1.15 -11.39 -13.64
C GLY A 427 2.49 -11.52 -12.90
N LEU A 428 2.93 -12.75 -12.60
CA LEU A 428 4.24 -13.01 -11.99
C LEU A 428 5.30 -13.23 -13.08
N THR A 429 6.45 -12.58 -12.92
CA THR A 429 7.61 -12.77 -13.81
C THR A 429 8.33 -14.09 -13.51
N SER A 430 9.21 -14.51 -14.42
CA SER A 430 10.02 -15.72 -14.18
C SER A 430 10.90 -15.61 -12.93
N GLU A 431 11.38 -14.41 -12.60
CA GLU A 431 12.15 -14.15 -11.36
C GLU A 431 11.28 -14.33 -10.11
N HIS A 432 10.05 -13.80 -10.13
CA HIS A 432 9.11 -13.96 -9.01
C HIS A 432 8.74 -15.43 -8.80
N ILE A 433 8.61 -16.20 -9.89
CA ILE A 433 8.26 -17.64 -9.84
C ILE A 433 9.35 -18.45 -9.14
N GLU A 434 10.63 -18.11 -9.35
CA GLU A 434 11.79 -18.77 -8.74
C GLU A 434 12.17 -18.16 -7.37
N SER A 435 11.59 -17.02 -7.01
CA SER A 435 11.87 -16.38 -5.73
C SER A 435 11.16 -17.08 -4.58
N LYS A 436 11.79 -17.09 -3.40
CA LYS A 436 11.19 -17.60 -2.18
C LYS A 436 10.03 -16.72 -1.73
N MET A 437 8.96 -17.31 -1.22
CA MET A 437 7.77 -16.61 -0.74
C MET A 437 8.08 -15.47 0.22
N LYS A 438 9.08 -15.63 1.10
CA LYS A 438 9.51 -14.60 2.05
C LYS A 438 10.20 -13.38 1.43
N VAL A 439 10.66 -13.48 0.19
CA VAL A 439 11.36 -12.40 -0.54
C VAL A 439 10.39 -11.63 -1.42
N LEU A 440 9.26 -12.25 -1.77
CA LEU A 440 8.21 -11.63 -2.58
C LEU A 440 7.54 -10.48 -1.80
N SER A 441 7.18 -9.42 -2.51
CA SER A 441 6.34 -8.36 -1.97
C SER A 441 4.96 -8.87 -1.55
N GLY A 442 4.24 -8.11 -0.72
CA GLY A 442 2.88 -8.45 -0.31
C GLY A 442 1.95 -8.71 -1.50
N GLY A 443 2.05 -7.89 -2.56
CA GLY A 443 1.24 -8.05 -3.76
C GLY A 443 1.59 -9.28 -4.59
N GLU A 444 2.88 -9.61 -4.71
CA GLU A 444 3.32 -10.83 -5.40
C GLU A 444 2.87 -12.09 -4.62
N ASN A 445 2.98 -12.06 -3.30
CA ASN A 445 2.45 -13.12 -2.43
C ASN A 445 0.93 -13.30 -2.60
N ALA A 446 0.18 -12.20 -2.64
CA ALA A 446 -1.27 -12.23 -2.87
C ALA A 446 -1.59 -12.88 -4.24
N LYS A 447 -0.84 -12.53 -5.30
CA LYS A 447 -1.00 -13.13 -6.64
C LYS A 447 -0.72 -14.65 -6.64
N VAL A 448 0.29 -15.13 -5.90
CA VAL A 448 0.55 -16.59 -5.74
C VAL A 448 -0.64 -17.27 -5.05
N ARG A 449 -1.17 -16.68 -4.00
CA ARG A 449 -2.31 -17.21 -3.24
C ARG A 449 -3.61 -17.23 -4.07
N LEU A 450 -3.86 -16.18 -4.85
CA LEU A 450 -4.96 -16.15 -5.82
C LEU A 450 -4.78 -17.23 -6.89
N CYS A 451 -3.54 -17.44 -7.37
CA CYS A 451 -3.22 -18.53 -8.29
C CYS A 451 -3.60 -19.91 -7.72
N LYS A 452 -3.32 -20.18 -6.43
CA LYS A 452 -3.75 -21.41 -5.75
C LYS A 452 -5.27 -21.59 -5.78
N LEU A 453 -6.02 -20.54 -5.50
CA LEU A 453 -7.48 -20.58 -5.55
C LEU A 453 -7.99 -20.83 -6.97
N MET A 454 -7.40 -20.22 -7.99
CA MET A 454 -7.78 -20.43 -9.39
C MET A 454 -7.60 -21.88 -9.86
N LEU A 455 -6.64 -22.60 -9.28
CA LEU A 455 -6.34 -23.98 -9.63
C LEU A 455 -7.27 -25.00 -8.93
N ARG A 456 -8.06 -24.55 -7.97
CA ARG A 456 -9.09 -25.35 -7.29
C ARG A 456 -10.47 -25.11 -7.92
N SER A 457 -11.30 -26.15 -7.94
CA SER A 457 -12.73 -25.95 -8.15
C SER A 457 -13.39 -25.66 -6.80
N MET A 458 -14.30 -24.68 -6.78
CA MET A 458 -14.99 -24.27 -5.56
C MET A 458 -16.40 -23.78 -5.83
N ASN A 459 -17.29 -23.92 -4.85
CA ASN A 459 -18.66 -23.39 -4.92
C ASN A 459 -18.95 -22.35 -3.85
N LEU A 460 -18.05 -22.25 -2.83
CA LEU A 460 -18.03 -21.17 -1.85
C LEU A 460 -16.66 -20.51 -1.85
N LEU A 461 -16.61 -19.25 -2.25
CA LEU A 461 -15.40 -18.43 -2.23
C LEU A 461 -15.47 -17.45 -1.05
N VAL A 462 -14.49 -17.52 -0.16
CA VAL A 462 -14.38 -16.66 1.02
C VAL A 462 -13.10 -15.86 0.91
N LEU A 463 -13.22 -14.54 0.93
CA LEU A 463 -12.10 -13.61 0.72
C LEU A 463 -12.01 -12.64 1.89
N ASP A 464 -10.87 -12.66 2.59
CA ASP A 464 -10.58 -11.76 3.70
C ASP A 464 -9.57 -10.71 3.24
N GLU A 465 -10.06 -9.50 2.95
CA GLU A 465 -9.28 -8.34 2.47
C GLU A 465 -8.37 -8.65 1.25
N PRO A 466 -8.91 -9.21 0.15
CA PRO A 466 -8.09 -9.68 -0.96
C PRO A 466 -7.45 -8.55 -1.77
N THR A 467 -7.91 -7.31 -1.61
CA THR A 467 -7.41 -6.13 -2.32
C THR A 467 -6.15 -5.55 -1.69
N ASN A 468 -5.85 -5.89 -0.43
CA ASN A 468 -4.67 -5.43 0.27
C ASN A 468 -3.41 -5.83 -0.50
N HIS A 469 -2.53 -4.86 -0.70
CA HIS A 469 -1.26 -5.00 -1.44
C HIS A 469 -1.39 -5.29 -2.95
N LEU A 470 -2.59 -5.41 -3.53
CA LEU A 470 -2.76 -5.54 -4.98
C LEU A 470 -2.62 -4.17 -5.67
N ASP A 471 -1.92 -4.15 -6.79
CA ASP A 471 -1.90 -2.98 -7.67
C ASP A 471 -3.24 -2.81 -8.41
N VAL A 472 -3.47 -1.64 -8.99
CA VAL A 472 -4.75 -1.27 -9.62
C VAL A 472 -5.14 -2.27 -10.71
N ASP A 473 -4.19 -2.67 -11.58
CA ASP A 473 -4.46 -3.66 -12.65
C ASP A 473 -4.90 -5.02 -12.07
N ALA A 474 -4.31 -5.45 -10.96
CA ALA A 474 -4.69 -6.71 -10.31
C ALA A 474 -6.03 -6.61 -9.57
N LYS A 475 -6.35 -5.45 -8.97
CA LYS A 475 -7.67 -5.20 -8.38
C LYS A 475 -8.77 -5.27 -9.42
N ASP A 476 -8.59 -4.62 -10.57
CA ASP A 476 -9.56 -4.63 -11.68
C ASP A 476 -9.76 -6.04 -12.25
N ALA A 477 -8.65 -6.78 -12.44
CA ALA A 477 -8.72 -8.16 -12.89
C ALA A 477 -9.44 -9.08 -11.88
N LEU A 478 -9.20 -8.88 -10.57
CA LEU A 478 -9.89 -9.61 -9.52
C LEU A 478 -11.37 -9.24 -9.48
N LYS A 479 -11.71 -7.95 -9.56
CA LYS A 479 -13.09 -7.45 -9.62
C LYS A 479 -13.86 -8.14 -10.75
N THR A 480 -13.27 -8.20 -11.95
CA THR A 480 -13.87 -8.87 -13.12
C THR A 480 -14.06 -10.36 -12.86
N ALA A 481 -13.06 -11.05 -12.32
CA ALA A 481 -13.15 -12.48 -12.04
C ALA A 481 -14.21 -12.81 -10.96
N LEU A 482 -14.39 -11.94 -9.97
CA LEU A 482 -15.42 -12.11 -8.94
C LEU A 482 -16.82 -11.83 -9.49
N ALA A 483 -16.96 -10.88 -10.42
CA ALA A 483 -18.23 -10.64 -11.11
C ALA A 483 -18.65 -11.88 -11.94
N ASP A 484 -17.70 -12.50 -12.65
CA ASP A 484 -17.92 -13.67 -13.50
C ASP A 484 -18.07 -14.99 -12.71
N PHE A 485 -17.71 -15.00 -11.42
CA PHE A 485 -17.85 -16.20 -10.59
C PHE A 485 -19.32 -16.51 -10.28
N HIS A 486 -19.79 -17.69 -10.70
CA HIS A 486 -21.18 -18.12 -10.53
C HIS A 486 -21.46 -18.89 -9.22
N GLY A 487 -20.47 -19.04 -8.34
CA GLY A 487 -20.62 -19.63 -7.02
C GLY A 487 -21.13 -18.64 -5.97
N THR A 488 -21.16 -19.11 -4.74
CA THR A 488 -21.49 -18.32 -3.55
C THR A 488 -20.25 -17.63 -3.01
N MET A 489 -20.36 -16.39 -2.52
CA MET A 489 -19.21 -15.63 -2.09
C MET A 489 -19.46 -14.89 -0.77
N LEU A 490 -18.44 -14.93 0.13
CA LEU A 490 -18.31 -14.03 1.26
C LEU A 490 -17.04 -13.19 1.08
N LEU A 491 -17.18 -11.88 1.14
CA LEU A 491 -16.08 -10.94 0.92
C LEU A 491 -15.99 -9.96 2.09
N VAL A 492 -14.84 -9.87 2.72
CA VAL A 492 -14.46 -8.76 3.60
C VAL A 492 -13.64 -7.78 2.80
N SER A 493 -14.06 -6.53 2.71
CA SER A 493 -13.28 -5.45 2.09
C SER A 493 -13.68 -4.10 2.66
N HIS A 494 -12.71 -3.21 2.79
CA HIS A 494 -12.90 -1.81 3.19
C HIS A 494 -13.10 -0.86 1.99
N GLU A 495 -13.04 -1.36 0.76
CA GLU A 495 -13.15 -0.57 -0.47
C GLU A 495 -14.56 -0.73 -1.10
N PRO A 496 -15.52 0.18 -0.84
CA PRO A 496 -16.87 0.07 -1.40
C PRO A 496 -16.88 0.02 -2.93
N GLU A 497 -16.01 0.79 -3.58
CA GLU A 497 -15.88 0.83 -5.05
C GLU A 497 -15.47 -0.52 -5.66
N PHE A 498 -14.80 -1.36 -4.87
CA PHE A 498 -14.40 -2.68 -5.32
C PHE A 498 -15.59 -3.65 -5.36
N TYR A 499 -16.48 -3.64 -4.36
CA TYR A 499 -17.49 -4.69 -4.20
C TYR A 499 -18.94 -4.29 -4.52
N GLN A 500 -19.29 -2.99 -4.55
CA GLN A 500 -20.70 -2.54 -4.72
C GLN A 500 -21.38 -3.13 -5.94
N ASP A 501 -20.67 -3.26 -7.07
CA ASP A 501 -21.22 -3.79 -8.32
C ASP A 501 -21.26 -5.32 -8.38
N ILE A 502 -20.65 -6.02 -7.40
CA ILE A 502 -20.48 -7.46 -7.42
C ILE A 502 -21.43 -8.17 -6.45
N VAL A 503 -21.67 -7.54 -5.28
CA VAL A 503 -22.39 -8.18 -4.18
C VAL A 503 -23.90 -8.03 -4.29
N SER A 504 -24.63 -9.05 -3.83
CA SER A 504 -26.10 -9.06 -3.76
C SER A 504 -26.65 -8.58 -2.42
N GLY A 505 -25.78 -8.45 -1.40
CA GLY A 505 -26.15 -8.01 -0.06
C GLY A 505 -24.94 -7.68 0.81
N ILE A 506 -25.19 -7.05 1.95
CA ILE A 506 -24.15 -6.65 2.92
C ILE A 506 -24.57 -7.14 4.30
N TRP A 507 -23.63 -7.78 5.01
CA TRP A 507 -23.75 -8.05 6.44
C TRP A 507 -22.95 -6.99 7.19
N ASN A 508 -23.63 -6.15 7.97
CA ASN A 508 -22.99 -5.13 8.78
C ASN A 508 -22.76 -5.67 10.19
N LEU A 509 -21.49 -5.97 10.52
CA LEU A 509 -21.13 -6.56 11.82
C LEU A 509 -21.34 -5.59 12.99
N GLU A 510 -21.42 -4.29 12.72
CA GLU A 510 -21.69 -3.25 13.73
C GLU A 510 -23.07 -3.40 14.38
N GLU A 511 -24.03 -3.98 13.66
CA GLU A 511 -25.39 -4.23 14.18
C GLU A 511 -25.42 -5.30 15.28
N TRP A 512 -24.43 -6.17 15.33
CA TRP A 512 -24.34 -7.28 16.29
C TRP A 512 -23.18 -7.14 17.29
N THR A 513 -22.40 -6.08 17.22
CA THR A 513 -21.26 -5.92 18.15
C THR A 513 -21.73 -5.64 19.58
N THR A 514 -21.01 -6.21 20.56
CA THR A 514 -21.16 -5.87 21.98
C THR A 514 -20.25 -4.71 22.37
N LYS A 515 -19.33 -4.31 21.50
CA LYS A 515 -18.45 -3.17 21.71
C LYS A 515 -19.16 -1.87 21.35
N ILE A 516 -18.92 -0.83 22.12
CA ILE A 516 -19.37 0.52 21.77
C ILE A 516 -18.49 0.99 20.60
N VAL A 517 -19.09 1.23 19.45
CA VAL A 517 -18.45 1.70 18.21
C VAL A 517 -18.47 3.22 18.15
#